data_cd7be8a45fa0646747c90b67efc71cf9
#
_entry.id   cd7be8a45fa0646747c90b67efc71cf9
#
_cell.length_a   1.000
_cell.length_b   1.000
_cell.length_c   1.000
_cell.angle_alpha   90.00
_cell.angle_beta   90.00
_cell.angle_gamma   90.00
#
_symmetry.space_group_name_H-M   'P 1'
#
loop_
_entity.id
_entity.type
_entity.pdbx_description
1 polymer ?
#
loop_
_entity_poly.entity_id
_entity_poly.type
_entity_poly.pdbx_seq_one_letter_code
_entity_poly.pdbx_strand_id
1 'polypeptide(L)'
;MSNFFGVKIQKPQPLVDAIRAAVAAKRRPVAARERVYASEISGCDRRITFALLGCEPDTPRTDSPSALIGDAIHAHLEALLVEAYPGRVETEVRVVGGAVSGRIDALLIEEDNTLTVVDIKTVSAKEWASRSKLEEYIDQISVYAALVEAQTGVVLLVNRDTGEMEEMRFTIDRARAEALLYKALRLQSLTLEGYVAEATAWGTDECRWCPFRRRCEPLDKTNVLEYTAL
;
A
#
# COMPACT_ATOMS: atom_id res chain seq x y z
N MET A 1 15.15 -19.11 -31.40
CA MET A 1 16.44 -18.48 -31.09
C MET A 1 16.49 -17.15 -31.84
N SER A 2 16.49 -16.04 -31.12
CA SER A 2 16.61 -14.70 -31.72
C SER A 2 18.08 -14.29 -31.72
N ASN A 3 18.59 -13.89 -32.90
CA ASN A 3 19.91 -13.30 -33.02
C ASN A 3 19.81 -11.78 -32.87
N PHE A 4 20.47 -11.23 -31.87
CA PHE A 4 20.67 -9.79 -31.72
C PHE A 4 22.15 -9.47 -31.96
N PHE A 5 22.49 -8.69 -32.96
CA PHE A 5 23.87 -8.33 -33.32
C PHE A 5 24.84 -9.53 -33.46
N GLY A 6 24.39 -10.65 -34.01
CA GLY A 6 25.22 -11.85 -34.19
C GLY A 6 25.49 -12.66 -32.92
N VAL A 7 24.93 -12.27 -31.78
CA VAL A 7 25.05 -13.00 -30.52
C VAL A 7 23.92 -14.03 -30.40
N LYS A 8 24.29 -15.30 -30.17
CA LYS A 8 23.32 -16.35 -29.84
C LYS A 8 22.86 -16.19 -28.39
N ILE A 9 21.59 -15.78 -28.20
CA ILE A 9 20.99 -15.74 -26.87
C ILE A 9 20.63 -17.17 -26.48
N GLN A 10 21.25 -17.66 -25.40
CA GLN A 10 20.95 -18.98 -24.83
C GLN A 10 19.78 -18.90 -23.84
N LYS A 11 18.90 -19.89 -23.88
CA LYS A 11 17.99 -20.25 -22.80
C LYS A 11 18.55 -21.54 -22.15
N PRO A 12 18.53 -21.69 -20.86
CA PRO A 12 17.76 -21.06 -19.78
C PRO A 12 18.37 -19.72 -19.27
N GLN A 13 17.62 -19.02 -18.37
CA GLN A 13 18.00 -17.76 -17.78
C GLN A 13 18.34 -17.91 -16.26
N PRO A 14 19.45 -18.56 -15.90
CA PRO A 14 19.73 -18.94 -14.51
C PRO A 14 19.84 -17.75 -13.55
N LEU A 15 20.28 -16.58 -14.02
CA LEU A 15 20.36 -15.37 -13.19
C LEU A 15 18.96 -14.83 -12.84
N VAL A 16 18.06 -14.80 -13.81
CA VAL A 16 16.67 -14.36 -13.57
C VAL A 16 15.97 -15.30 -12.61
N ASP A 17 16.16 -16.59 -12.77
CA ASP A 17 15.55 -17.61 -11.90
C ASP A 17 16.13 -17.55 -10.48
N ALA A 18 17.43 -17.33 -10.32
CA ALA A 18 18.07 -17.12 -9.03
C ALA A 18 17.54 -15.84 -8.33
N ILE A 19 17.38 -14.74 -9.05
CA ILE A 19 16.81 -13.50 -8.50
C ILE A 19 15.36 -13.74 -8.06
N ARG A 20 14.53 -14.37 -8.89
CA ARG A 20 13.14 -14.70 -8.53
C ARG A 20 13.07 -15.59 -7.29
N ALA A 21 13.93 -16.59 -7.19
CA ALA A 21 13.99 -17.46 -6.02
C ALA A 21 14.41 -16.68 -4.75
N ALA A 22 15.40 -15.79 -4.85
CA ALA A 22 15.83 -14.96 -3.74
C ALA A 22 14.72 -13.99 -3.27
N VAL A 23 13.96 -13.41 -4.20
CA VAL A 23 12.78 -12.59 -3.89
C VAL A 23 11.69 -13.42 -3.21
N ALA A 24 11.40 -14.61 -3.75
CA ALA A 24 10.40 -15.51 -3.18
C ALA A 24 10.77 -15.97 -1.75
N ALA A 25 12.05 -16.15 -1.46
CA ALA A 25 12.54 -16.53 -0.12
C ALA A 25 12.35 -15.43 0.95
N LYS A 26 12.20 -14.18 0.54
CA LYS A 26 11.94 -13.02 1.45
C LYS A 26 10.47 -12.90 1.88
N ARG A 27 9.59 -13.78 1.41
CA ARG A 27 8.17 -13.73 1.75
C ARG A 27 7.96 -13.87 3.24
N ARG A 28 7.14 -12.99 3.79
CA ARG A 28 6.65 -13.14 5.15
C ARG A 28 5.50 -14.15 5.16
N PRO A 29 5.42 -15.04 6.16
CA PRO A 29 4.28 -15.92 6.32
C PRO A 29 3.00 -15.09 6.50
N VAL A 30 1.89 -15.61 5.98
CA VAL A 30 0.59 -15.05 6.27
C VAL A 30 0.27 -15.30 7.74
N ALA A 31 -0.08 -14.26 8.45
CA ALA A 31 -0.45 -14.33 9.86
C ALA A 31 -1.58 -13.35 10.15
N ALA A 32 -2.41 -13.68 11.12
CA ALA A 32 -3.35 -12.72 11.69
C ALA A 32 -2.60 -11.47 12.19
N ARG A 33 -3.21 -10.31 12.05
CA ARG A 33 -2.63 -9.04 12.48
C ARG A 33 -3.66 -8.23 13.25
N GLU A 34 -3.16 -7.47 14.20
CA GLU A 34 -4.00 -6.70 15.10
C GLU A 34 -4.54 -5.40 14.49
N ARG A 35 -3.89 -4.88 13.43
CA ARG A 35 -4.16 -3.55 12.89
C ARG A 35 -4.30 -3.54 11.38
N VAL A 36 -5.13 -2.64 10.91
CA VAL A 36 -5.26 -2.30 9.48
C VAL A 36 -4.01 -1.54 9.04
N TYR A 37 -3.44 -1.87 7.91
CA TYR A 37 -2.40 -1.04 7.32
C TYR A 37 -3.01 0.20 6.67
N ALA A 38 -2.41 1.37 6.92
CA ALA A 38 -2.90 2.63 6.35
C ALA A 38 -3.01 2.57 4.81
N SER A 39 -2.09 1.87 4.15
CA SER A 39 -2.12 1.65 2.69
C SER A 39 -3.28 0.77 2.18
N GLU A 40 -4.06 0.17 3.06
CA GLU A 40 -5.20 -0.68 2.70
C GLU A 40 -6.55 -0.05 3.07
N ILE A 41 -6.51 1.10 3.75
CA ILE A 41 -7.70 1.68 4.40
C ILE A 41 -8.83 2.01 3.43
N SER A 42 -8.51 2.42 2.21
CA SER A 42 -9.50 2.72 1.15
C SER A 42 -10.09 1.48 0.51
N GLY A 43 -9.49 0.32 0.75
CA GLY A 43 -9.88 -0.92 0.09
C GLY A 43 -11.16 -1.53 0.63
N CYS A 44 -11.56 -2.64 0.01
CA CYS A 44 -12.74 -3.42 0.36
C CYS A 44 -12.70 -3.89 1.82
N ASP A 45 -13.77 -3.63 2.58
CA ASP A 45 -13.88 -3.95 4.00
C ASP A 45 -13.68 -5.45 4.26
N ARG A 46 -14.28 -6.32 3.46
CA ARG A 46 -14.10 -7.77 3.57
C ARG A 46 -12.66 -8.20 3.30
N ARG A 47 -12.01 -7.62 2.30
CA ARG A 47 -10.60 -7.89 2.03
C ARG A 47 -9.72 -7.56 3.24
N ILE A 48 -10.00 -6.42 3.88
CA ILE A 48 -9.26 -5.98 5.07
C ILE A 48 -9.51 -6.95 6.23
N THR A 49 -10.77 -7.36 6.48
CA THR A 49 -11.07 -8.30 7.57
C THR A 49 -10.47 -9.69 7.33
N PHE A 50 -10.46 -10.22 6.11
CA PHE A 50 -9.73 -11.45 5.79
C PHE A 50 -8.23 -11.33 6.07
N ALA A 51 -7.63 -10.19 5.74
CA ALA A 51 -6.22 -9.95 6.01
C ALA A 51 -5.93 -9.82 7.52
N LEU A 52 -6.80 -9.18 8.30
CA LEU A 52 -6.70 -9.11 9.77
C LEU A 52 -6.78 -10.50 10.41
N LEU A 53 -7.68 -11.36 9.93
CA LEU A 53 -7.85 -12.73 10.39
C LEU A 53 -6.73 -13.69 9.95
N GLY A 54 -5.78 -13.24 9.13
CA GLY A 54 -4.70 -14.08 8.62
C GLY A 54 -5.17 -15.13 7.62
N CYS A 55 -6.27 -14.88 6.90
CA CYS A 55 -6.71 -15.78 5.86
C CYS A 55 -5.65 -15.93 4.76
N GLU A 56 -5.44 -17.17 4.31
CA GLU A 56 -4.56 -17.44 3.18
C GLU A 56 -5.14 -16.83 1.89
N PRO A 57 -4.34 -16.08 1.12
CA PRO A 57 -4.77 -15.56 -0.17
C PRO A 57 -4.88 -16.68 -1.21
N ASP A 58 -5.80 -16.53 -2.17
CA ASP A 58 -6.04 -17.49 -3.27
C ASP A 58 -4.78 -17.77 -4.10
N THR A 59 -3.94 -16.76 -4.21
CA THR A 59 -2.62 -16.84 -4.85
C THR A 59 -1.58 -16.25 -3.89
N PRO A 60 -0.47 -16.95 -3.65
CA PRO A 60 0.61 -16.40 -2.84
C PRO A 60 1.03 -15.03 -3.40
N ARG A 61 1.16 -14.04 -2.51
CA ARG A 61 1.67 -12.73 -2.90
C ARG A 61 3.10 -12.91 -3.40
N THR A 62 3.30 -12.80 -4.70
CA THR A 62 4.65 -12.80 -5.28
C THR A 62 5.12 -11.36 -5.30
N ASP A 63 6.28 -11.09 -4.70
CA ASP A 63 6.95 -9.83 -4.95
C ASP A 63 7.20 -9.74 -6.45
N SER A 64 6.55 -8.78 -7.09
CA SER A 64 6.73 -8.59 -8.53
C SER A 64 8.03 -7.86 -8.77
N PRO A 65 8.68 -8.05 -9.92
CA PRO A 65 9.84 -7.21 -10.29
C PRO A 65 9.56 -5.71 -10.23
N SER A 66 8.29 -5.31 -10.45
CA SER A 66 7.88 -3.91 -10.31
C SER A 66 7.88 -3.42 -8.85
N ALA A 67 7.64 -4.28 -7.88
CA ALA A 67 7.77 -3.93 -6.46
C ALA A 67 9.24 -3.66 -6.09
N LEU A 68 10.17 -4.50 -6.57
CA LEU A 68 11.61 -4.27 -6.37
C LEU A 68 12.09 -2.94 -6.94
N ILE A 69 11.60 -2.56 -8.13
CA ILE A 69 11.92 -1.27 -8.73
C ILE A 69 11.34 -0.14 -7.87
N GLY A 70 10.11 -0.28 -7.40
CA GLY A 70 9.47 0.66 -6.48
C GLY A 70 10.31 0.86 -5.22
N ASP A 71 10.65 -0.22 -4.52
CA ASP A 71 11.45 -0.17 -3.29
C ASP A 71 12.82 0.50 -3.49
N ALA A 72 13.49 0.24 -4.64
CA ALA A 72 14.77 0.86 -4.96
C ALA A 72 14.64 2.37 -5.21
N ILE A 73 13.57 2.81 -5.90
CA ILE A 73 13.29 4.22 -6.15
C ILE A 73 12.94 4.93 -4.83
N HIS A 74 12.10 4.34 -3.98
CA HIS A 74 11.77 4.89 -2.66
C HIS A 74 13.05 5.12 -1.84
N ALA A 75 13.85 4.09 -1.63
CA ALA A 75 15.08 4.19 -0.83
C ALA A 75 16.05 5.27 -1.36
N HIS A 76 16.12 5.43 -2.68
CA HIS A 76 16.99 6.47 -3.28
C HIS A 76 16.43 7.88 -3.07
N LEU A 77 15.11 8.07 -3.27
CA LEU A 77 14.45 9.37 -3.07
C LEU A 77 14.43 9.78 -1.60
N GLU A 78 14.22 8.86 -0.69
CA GLU A 78 14.33 9.11 0.75
C GLU A 78 15.71 9.63 1.14
N ALA A 79 16.80 9.02 0.60
CA ALA A 79 18.15 9.49 0.83
C ALA A 79 18.36 10.92 0.28
N LEU A 80 17.87 11.21 -0.93
CA LEU A 80 17.94 12.55 -1.52
C LEU A 80 17.15 13.59 -0.72
N LEU A 81 15.98 13.23 -0.16
CA LEU A 81 15.20 14.12 0.72
C LEU A 81 15.99 14.47 1.98
N VAL A 82 16.68 13.51 2.60
CA VAL A 82 17.53 13.77 3.77
C VAL A 82 18.69 14.70 3.42
N GLU A 83 19.28 14.56 2.25
CA GLU A 83 20.33 15.47 1.78
C GLU A 83 19.79 16.88 1.48
N ALA A 84 18.60 16.98 0.87
CA ALA A 84 17.99 18.26 0.50
C ALA A 84 17.45 19.06 1.70
N TYR A 85 17.02 18.36 2.77
CA TYR A 85 16.41 18.95 3.97
C TYR A 85 17.16 18.51 5.24
N PRO A 86 18.42 18.85 5.42
CA PRO A 86 19.25 18.35 6.53
C PRO A 86 18.65 18.73 7.90
N GLY A 87 18.41 17.72 8.74
CA GLY A 87 17.83 17.88 10.07
C GLY A 87 16.33 18.21 10.09
N ARG A 88 15.67 18.21 8.95
CA ARG A 88 14.24 18.54 8.80
C ARG A 88 13.41 17.43 8.20
N VAL A 89 14.00 16.29 7.86
CA VAL A 89 13.31 15.12 7.32
C VAL A 89 13.68 13.88 8.12
N GLU A 90 12.65 13.13 8.50
CA GLU A 90 12.78 11.75 8.97
C GLU A 90 12.16 10.82 7.94
N THR A 91 12.85 9.71 7.60
CA THR A 91 12.35 8.72 6.64
C THR A 91 11.99 7.41 7.33
N GLU A 92 11.14 6.60 6.67
CA GLU A 92 10.74 5.28 7.16
C GLU A 92 10.09 5.32 8.56
N VAL A 93 9.35 6.40 8.86
CA VAL A 93 8.76 6.67 10.18
C VAL A 93 7.62 5.69 10.46
N ARG A 94 7.82 4.81 11.43
CA ARG A 94 6.78 3.86 11.86
C ARG A 94 5.74 4.56 12.71
N VAL A 95 4.48 4.38 12.35
CA VAL A 95 3.33 4.92 13.08
C VAL A 95 2.37 3.82 13.49
N VAL A 96 1.88 3.93 14.71
CA VAL A 96 0.85 3.03 15.26
C VAL A 96 -0.10 3.88 16.07
N GLY A 97 -1.37 3.81 15.77
CA GLY A 97 -2.42 4.51 16.52
C GLY A 97 -3.76 3.79 16.42
N GLY A 98 -4.36 3.45 17.56
CA GLY A 98 -5.62 2.71 17.62
C GLY A 98 -5.58 1.43 16.79
N ALA A 99 -6.49 1.31 15.84
CA ALA A 99 -6.64 0.16 14.96
C ALA A 99 -5.76 0.23 13.69
N VAL A 100 -4.89 1.23 13.55
CA VAL A 100 -4.07 1.44 12.34
C VAL A 100 -2.58 1.33 12.64
N SER A 101 -1.84 0.83 11.68
CA SER A 101 -0.38 0.86 11.65
C SER A 101 0.13 1.15 10.24
N GLY A 102 1.34 1.67 10.16
CA GLY A 102 1.97 1.90 8.87
C GLY A 102 3.38 2.48 9.00
N ARG A 103 3.87 2.95 7.87
CA ARG A 103 5.19 3.54 7.73
C ARG A 103 5.08 4.71 6.75
N ILE A 104 5.43 5.88 7.23
CA ILE A 104 5.50 7.11 6.43
C ILE A 104 6.84 7.08 5.70
N ASP A 105 6.85 7.33 4.39
CA ASP A 105 8.09 7.33 3.61
C ASP A 105 8.99 8.49 4.04
N ALA A 106 8.42 9.72 4.16
CA ALA A 106 9.14 10.85 4.74
C ALA A 106 8.21 11.77 5.54
N LEU A 107 8.69 12.25 6.68
CA LEU A 107 8.04 13.26 7.51
C LEU A 107 8.91 14.52 7.49
N LEU A 108 8.41 15.59 6.89
CA LEU A 108 9.11 16.85 6.73
C LEU A 108 8.66 17.85 7.81
N ILE A 109 9.62 18.48 8.47
CA ILE A 109 9.42 19.62 9.36
C ILE A 109 9.57 20.89 8.53
N GLU A 110 8.48 21.63 8.34
CA GLU A 110 8.47 22.89 7.59
C GLU A 110 9.17 24.01 8.36
N GLU A 111 9.39 25.17 7.73
CA GLU A 111 10.08 26.31 8.36
C GLU A 111 9.32 26.90 9.55
N ASP A 112 8.01 26.78 9.55
CA ASP A 112 7.11 27.20 10.63
C ASP A 112 6.92 26.11 11.72
N ASN A 113 7.69 25.02 11.66
CA ASN A 113 7.60 23.82 12.50
C ASN A 113 6.31 23.02 12.35
N THR A 114 5.52 23.24 11.31
CA THR A 114 4.43 22.33 10.97
C THR A 114 4.96 21.05 10.31
N LEU A 115 4.16 19.99 10.38
CA LEU A 115 4.54 18.69 9.81
C LEU A 115 3.85 18.46 8.48
N THR A 116 4.62 17.94 7.53
CA THR A 116 4.15 17.46 6.23
C THR A 116 4.44 15.96 6.07
N VAL A 117 3.41 15.17 5.84
CA VAL A 117 3.54 13.75 5.50
C VAL A 117 3.78 13.61 4.00
N VAL A 118 4.87 12.96 3.63
CA VAL A 118 5.20 12.67 2.23
C VAL A 118 5.11 11.17 1.99
N ASP A 119 4.38 10.80 0.96
CA ASP A 119 4.22 9.42 0.51
C ASP A 119 4.67 9.32 -0.95
N ILE A 120 5.66 8.48 -1.22
CA ILE A 120 6.27 8.32 -2.52
C ILE A 120 5.52 7.22 -3.28
N LYS A 121 5.06 7.49 -4.48
CA LYS A 121 4.35 6.53 -5.31
C LYS A 121 5.01 6.35 -6.67
N THR A 122 5.53 5.16 -6.90
CA THR A 122 6.11 4.77 -8.19
C THR A 122 5.06 4.10 -9.06
N VAL A 123 4.70 4.73 -10.17
CA VAL A 123 3.60 4.31 -11.04
C VAL A 123 4.05 4.07 -12.49
N SER A 124 3.29 3.29 -13.25
CA SER A 124 3.47 3.16 -14.71
C SER A 124 2.99 4.41 -15.45
N ALA A 125 3.42 4.61 -16.70
CA ALA A 125 2.93 5.69 -17.54
C ALA A 125 1.39 5.68 -17.69
N LYS A 126 0.76 4.50 -17.73
CA LYS A 126 -0.70 4.36 -17.77
C LYS A 126 -1.36 4.89 -16.49
N GLU A 127 -0.84 4.53 -15.33
CA GLU A 127 -1.36 4.97 -14.03
C GLU A 127 -1.05 6.45 -13.80
N TRP A 128 0.11 6.92 -14.24
CA TRP A 128 0.48 8.32 -14.29
C TRP A 128 -0.56 9.17 -15.04
N ALA A 129 -0.98 8.75 -16.22
CA ALA A 129 -1.97 9.46 -17.02
C ALA A 129 -3.39 9.40 -16.42
N SER A 130 -3.78 8.27 -15.85
CA SER A 130 -5.16 8.07 -15.34
C SER A 130 -5.41 8.64 -13.95
N ARG A 131 -4.38 8.76 -13.12
CA ARG A 131 -4.50 9.14 -11.70
C ARG A 131 -5.52 8.29 -10.92
N SER A 132 -5.79 7.07 -11.36
CA SER A 132 -6.91 6.25 -10.88
C SER A 132 -6.85 5.88 -9.40
N LYS A 133 -5.66 5.96 -8.77
CA LYS A 133 -5.46 5.65 -7.36
C LYS A 133 -5.16 6.86 -6.48
N LEU A 134 -5.30 8.07 -7.01
CA LEU A 134 -4.94 9.28 -6.27
C LEU A 134 -5.72 9.42 -4.96
N GLU A 135 -7.01 9.10 -4.96
CA GLU A 135 -7.85 9.14 -3.77
C GLU A 135 -7.37 8.13 -2.70
N GLU A 136 -6.92 6.94 -3.11
CA GLU A 136 -6.36 5.94 -2.19
C GLU A 136 -5.07 6.44 -1.52
N TYR A 137 -4.23 7.16 -2.27
CA TYR A 137 -3.00 7.76 -1.74
C TYR A 137 -3.30 8.90 -0.77
N ILE A 138 -4.28 9.76 -1.10
CA ILE A 138 -4.76 10.83 -0.21
C ILE A 138 -5.32 10.24 1.08
N ASP A 139 -6.10 9.18 1.03
CA ASP A 139 -6.63 8.48 2.20
C ASP A 139 -5.51 7.94 3.10
N GLN A 140 -4.53 7.28 2.52
CA GLN A 140 -3.37 6.76 3.25
C GLN A 140 -2.63 7.88 3.99
N ILE A 141 -2.33 8.99 3.28
CA ILE A 141 -1.64 10.15 3.85
C ILE A 141 -2.49 10.83 4.92
N SER A 142 -3.80 10.94 4.72
CA SER A 142 -4.72 11.54 5.69
C SER A 142 -4.71 10.78 7.02
N VAL A 143 -4.68 9.45 6.96
CA VAL A 143 -4.56 8.60 8.16
C VAL A 143 -3.20 8.80 8.83
N TYR A 144 -2.11 8.81 8.08
CA TYR A 144 -0.78 9.08 8.64
C TYR A 144 -0.72 10.46 9.30
N ALA A 145 -1.22 11.48 8.61
CA ALA A 145 -1.24 12.85 9.11
C ALA A 145 -2.02 13.00 10.43
N ALA A 146 -3.15 12.29 10.56
CA ALA A 146 -3.90 12.27 11.81
C ALA A 146 -3.12 11.64 12.97
N LEU A 147 -2.28 10.62 12.68
CA LEU A 147 -1.49 9.93 13.70
C LEU A 147 -0.28 10.75 14.19
N VAL A 148 0.23 11.68 13.37
CA VAL A 148 1.39 12.53 13.69
C VAL A 148 1.02 14.02 13.83
N GLU A 149 -0.27 14.36 13.81
CA GLU A 149 -0.82 15.71 13.90
C GLU A 149 -0.33 16.66 12.77
N ALA A 150 0.01 16.10 11.61
CA ALA A 150 0.40 16.89 10.45
C ALA A 150 -0.79 17.63 9.82
N GLN A 151 -0.51 18.81 9.23
CA GLN A 151 -1.52 19.63 8.57
C GLN A 151 -1.51 19.47 7.06
N THR A 152 -0.40 19.00 6.51
CA THR A 152 -0.17 18.91 5.07
C THR A 152 0.20 17.49 4.67
N GLY A 153 -0.33 17.06 3.54
CA GLY A 153 0.04 15.83 2.85
C GLY A 153 0.66 16.11 1.49
N VAL A 154 1.58 15.26 1.09
CA VAL A 154 2.21 15.29 -0.23
C VAL A 154 2.22 13.88 -0.82
N VAL A 155 1.63 13.73 -2.01
CA VAL A 155 1.90 12.59 -2.88
C VAL A 155 3.07 12.97 -3.79
N LEU A 156 4.22 12.33 -3.62
CA LEU A 156 5.34 12.45 -4.56
C LEU A 156 5.21 11.32 -5.59
N LEU A 157 4.64 11.66 -6.74
CA LEU A 157 4.37 10.69 -7.81
C LEU A 157 5.57 10.59 -8.74
N VAL A 158 6.03 9.37 -9.02
CA VAL A 158 7.17 9.09 -9.88
C VAL A 158 6.75 8.16 -11.01
N ASN A 159 6.87 8.62 -12.23
CA ASN A 159 6.65 7.81 -13.42
C ASN A 159 7.93 6.96 -13.67
N ARG A 160 7.87 5.66 -13.37
CA ARG A 160 9.01 4.76 -13.51
C ARG A 160 9.42 4.49 -14.96
N ASP A 161 8.56 4.82 -15.93
CA ASP A 161 8.80 4.56 -17.34
C ASP A 161 9.52 5.75 -18.00
N THR A 162 9.32 6.98 -17.49
CA THR A 162 9.91 8.22 -18.05
C THR A 162 10.88 8.93 -17.09
N GLY A 163 10.80 8.66 -15.78
CA GLY A 163 11.55 9.37 -14.75
C GLY A 163 10.94 10.73 -14.35
N GLU A 164 9.78 11.09 -14.91
CA GLU A 164 9.07 12.32 -14.51
C GLU A 164 8.58 12.21 -13.07
N MET A 165 8.64 13.34 -12.35
CA MET A 165 8.17 13.45 -10.97
C MET A 165 7.19 14.61 -10.85
N GLU A 166 6.18 14.43 -9.99
CA GLU A 166 5.19 15.46 -9.68
C GLU A 166 4.89 15.45 -8.19
N GLU A 167 4.88 16.62 -7.59
CA GLU A 167 4.45 16.84 -6.22
C GLU A 167 3.01 17.31 -6.19
N MET A 168 2.15 16.56 -5.50
CA MET A 168 0.77 16.97 -5.24
C MET A 168 0.61 17.24 -3.75
N ARG A 169 0.60 18.52 -3.39
CA ARG A 169 0.47 19.00 -2.00
C ARG A 169 -0.97 19.35 -1.69
N PHE A 170 -1.46 18.97 -0.51
CA PHE A 170 -2.83 19.26 -0.08
C PHE A 170 -2.92 19.45 1.44
N THR A 171 -3.92 20.22 1.86
CA THR A 171 -4.27 20.33 3.28
C THR A 171 -5.07 19.11 3.72
N ILE A 172 -4.76 18.61 4.90
CA ILE A 172 -5.44 17.43 5.46
C ILE A 172 -6.89 17.77 5.84
N ASP A 173 -7.81 17.02 5.26
CA ASP A 173 -9.22 17.01 5.72
C ASP A 173 -9.32 16.12 6.96
N ARG A 174 -9.45 16.77 8.12
CA ARG A 174 -9.54 16.08 9.41
C ARG A 174 -10.77 15.19 9.52
N ALA A 175 -11.90 15.62 8.98
CA ALA A 175 -13.14 14.83 9.03
C ALA A 175 -13.00 13.54 8.20
N ARG A 176 -12.35 13.63 7.03
CA ARG A 176 -12.01 12.45 6.21
C ARG A 176 -11.07 11.51 6.96
N ALA A 177 -10.01 12.03 7.55
CA ALA A 177 -9.05 11.23 8.31
C ALA A 177 -9.70 10.51 9.50
N GLU A 178 -10.55 11.19 10.27
CA GLU A 178 -11.30 10.62 11.39
C GLU A 178 -12.26 9.51 10.93
N ALA A 179 -12.96 9.70 9.82
CA ALA A 179 -13.85 8.69 9.24
C ALA A 179 -13.07 7.41 8.85
N LEU A 180 -11.86 7.55 8.29
CA LEU A 180 -10.98 6.43 7.94
C LEU A 180 -10.46 5.70 9.20
N LEU A 181 -10.07 6.43 10.23
CA LEU A 181 -9.66 5.84 11.51
C LEU A 181 -10.81 5.09 12.18
N TYR A 182 -12.04 5.66 12.13
CA TYR A 182 -13.24 4.97 12.61
C TYR A 182 -13.54 3.70 11.81
N LYS A 183 -13.40 3.74 10.47
CA LYS A 183 -13.50 2.55 9.62
C LYS A 183 -12.54 1.46 10.09
N ALA A 184 -11.27 1.79 10.31
CA ALA A 184 -10.28 0.83 10.78
C ALA A 184 -10.67 0.21 12.14
N LEU A 185 -11.14 1.02 13.09
CA LEU A 185 -11.59 0.56 14.39
C LEU A 185 -12.78 -0.39 14.27
N ARG A 186 -13.76 -0.04 13.46
CA ARG A 186 -14.93 -0.90 13.18
C ARG A 186 -14.51 -2.26 12.62
N LEU A 187 -13.60 -2.27 11.62
CA LEU A 187 -13.14 -3.52 11.01
C LEU A 187 -12.33 -4.39 11.98
N GLN A 188 -11.50 -3.76 12.82
CA GLN A 188 -10.77 -4.45 13.88
C GLN A 188 -11.75 -5.08 14.89
N SER A 189 -12.73 -4.33 15.37
CA SER A 189 -13.74 -4.83 16.33
C SER A 189 -14.50 -6.01 15.77
N LEU A 190 -14.96 -5.94 14.51
CA LEU A 190 -15.62 -7.06 13.85
C LEU A 190 -14.76 -8.33 13.84
N THR A 191 -13.46 -8.21 13.55
CA THR A 191 -12.59 -9.39 13.52
C THR A 191 -12.28 -9.94 14.91
N LEU A 192 -12.19 -9.11 15.93
CA LEU A 192 -12.03 -9.54 17.33
C LEU A 192 -13.26 -10.27 17.84
N GLU A 193 -14.45 -9.95 17.34
CA GLU A 193 -15.71 -10.63 17.63
C GLU A 193 -15.95 -11.86 16.76
N GLY A 194 -15.04 -12.19 15.85
CA GLY A 194 -15.15 -13.37 14.98
C GLY A 194 -15.97 -13.15 13.72
N TYR A 195 -16.09 -11.90 13.25
CA TYR A 195 -16.86 -11.57 12.04
C TYR A 195 -15.98 -11.05 10.90
N VAL A 196 -16.51 -11.18 9.68
CA VAL A 196 -15.97 -10.55 8.47
C VAL A 196 -16.97 -9.53 7.93
N ALA A 197 -16.47 -8.41 7.45
CA ALA A 197 -17.28 -7.33 6.95
C ALA A 197 -17.94 -7.66 5.59
N GLU A 198 -18.87 -6.83 5.16
CA GLU A 198 -19.45 -6.82 3.83
C GLU A 198 -18.41 -6.59 2.74
N ALA A 199 -18.67 -7.06 1.51
CA ALA A 199 -17.77 -6.92 0.37
C ALA A 199 -18.04 -5.59 -0.37
N THR A 200 -17.59 -4.47 0.20
CA THR A 200 -17.88 -3.11 -0.27
C THR A 200 -17.41 -2.80 -1.69
N ALA A 201 -16.44 -3.55 -2.22
CA ALA A 201 -15.94 -3.39 -3.58
C ALA A 201 -16.35 -4.53 -4.53
N TRP A 202 -17.39 -5.31 -4.20
CA TRP A 202 -17.81 -6.42 -5.06
C TRP A 202 -18.22 -5.93 -6.46
N GLY A 203 -17.68 -6.59 -7.49
CA GLY A 203 -17.97 -6.26 -8.89
C GLY A 203 -17.11 -5.12 -9.47
N THR A 204 -16.29 -4.46 -8.67
CA THR A 204 -15.35 -3.43 -9.14
C THR A 204 -14.04 -4.04 -9.70
N ASP A 205 -13.21 -3.21 -10.28
CA ASP A 205 -11.87 -3.62 -10.73
C ASP A 205 -10.98 -4.08 -9.57
N GLU A 206 -11.14 -3.51 -8.36
CA GLU A 206 -10.46 -3.99 -7.15
C GLU A 206 -10.78 -5.46 -6.88
N CYS A 207 -12.03 -5.85 -6.99
CA CYS A 207 -12.47 -7.23 -6.77
C CYS A 207 -11.85 -8.20 -7.78
N ARG A 208 -11.61 -7.76 -9.03
CA ARG A 208 -10.97 -8.59 -10.07
C ARG A 208 -9.58 -9.07 -9.66
N TRP A 209 -8.83 -8.23 -8.96
CA TRP A 209 -7.45 -8.48 -8.53
C TRP A 209 -7.33 -8.80 -7.04
N CYS A 210 -8.46 -8.99 -6.36
CA CYS A 210 -8.49 -9.27 -4.93
C CYS A 210 -7.84 -10.64 -4.63
N PRO A 211 -6.88 -10.70 -3.70
CA PRO A 211 -6.21 -11.96 -3.34
C PRO A 211 -7.14 -12.96 -2.64
N PHE A 212 -8.31 -12.55 -2.20
CA PHE A 212 -9.32 -13.39 -1.52
C PHE A 212 -10.57 -13.60 -2.38
N ARG A 213 -10.48 -13.40 -3.69
CA ARG A 213 -11.65 -13.43 -4.57
C ARG A 213 -12.38 -14.77 -4.51
N ARG A 214 -11.64 -15.89 -4.63
CA ARG A 214 -12.23 -17.25 -4.62
C ARG A 214 -12.93 -17.56 -3.30
N ARG A 215 -12.31 -17.17 -2.19
CA ARG A 215 -12.90 -17.28 -0.85
C ARG A 215 -14.16 -16.44 -0.72
N CYS A 216 -14.18 -15.23 -1.26
CA CYS A 216 -15.30 -14.30 -1.19
C CYS A 216 -16.45 -14.70 -2.12
N GLU A 217 -16.19 -15.31 -3.28
CA GLU A 217 -17.16 -15.54 -4.35
C GLU A 217 -18.42 -16.31 -3.90
N PRO A 218 -18.34 -17.39 -3.11
CA PRO A 218 -19.52 -18.13 -2.65
C PRO A 218 -20.31 -17.43 -1.54
N LEU A 219 -19.76 -16.40 -0.91
CA LEU A 219 -20.35 -15.77 0.27
C LEU A 219 -21.35 -14.69 -0.10
N ASP A 220 -22.28 -14.37 0.82
CA ASP A 220 -23.11 -13.17 0.74
C ASP A 220 -22.21 -11.91 0.74
N LYS A 221 -22.48 -10.96 -0.17
CA LYS A 221 -21.65 -9.76 -0.37
C LYS A 221 -22.10 -8.58 0.47
N THR A 222 -23.35 -8.59 0.91
CA THR A 222 -24.02 -7.43 1.51
C THR A 222 -24.03 -7.45 3.02
N ASN A 223 -23.80 -8.62 3.62
CA ASN A 223 -23.90 -8.80 5.07
C ASN A 223 -22.52 -9.01 5.73
N VAL A 224 -22.44 -8.63 6.99
CA VAL A 224 -21.42 -9.10 7.93
C VAL A 224 -21.65 -10.58 8.20
N LEU A 225 -20.62 -11.39 8.18
CA LEU A 225 -20.69 -12.84 8.32
C LEU A 225 -19.85 -13.31 9.50
N GLU A 226 -20.34 -14.32 10.22
CA GLU A 226 -19.54 -14.99 11.25
C GLU A 226 -18.40 -15.79 10.59
N TYR A 227 -17.17 -15.58 11.05
CA TYR A 227 -15.97 -16.19 10.44
C TYR A 227 -15.95 -17.71 10.59
N THR A 228 -16.42 -18.23 11.71
CA THR A 228 -16.49 -19.67 11.98
C THR A 228 -17.45 -20.43 11.05
N ALA A 229 -18.33 -19.71 10.36
CA ALA A 229 -19.27 -20.27 9.38
C ALA A 229 -18.70 -20.32 7.94
N LEU A 230 -17.46 -19.88 7.73
CA LEU A 230 -16.79 -19.76 6.42
C LEU A 230 -15.69 -20.79 6.23
#